data_9649c1d97412f0abeb80de2dfb182ee6
#
_entry.id   9649c1d97412f0abeb80de2dfb182ee6
#
_cell.length_a   1.000
_cell.length_b   1.000
_cell.length_c   1.000
_cell.angle_alpha   90.00
_cell.angle_beta   90.00
_cell.angle_gamma   90.00
#
_symmetry.space_group_name_H-M   'P 1'
#
loop_
_entity.id
_entity.type
_entity.pdbx_description
1 polymer ?
#
loop_
_entity_poly.entity_id
_entity_poly.type
_entity_poly.pdbx_seq_one_letter_code
_entity_poly.pdbx_strand_id
1 'polypeptide(L)'
;MVSFKYLAALASAAPALAAFGVTTSGNNLVVDSGNSNGFSVTVSKSDCSINSIKFRGAEYQYKSQTSHIASGLGSSNVQSTVLNNKYIKITCTTKSGDFDVTHYYVVQNGQSMVYMATDTKSQPAIGELRYITRLDRSQLPNEIPFGEVSNTSGGSTVEGSDVFNINGQTRSKFYSSQCFIDNDVWCFQSSAKDVHACMVTHASRSYEKSSGGPFFRDINSNNNGDFSALTFYMNSGHAKTEEFCQGFHGPYALSFSRSGVPKAQDIDMSFFKDLSIPNYTADSSRGRVSGTATGVQSGFQGVVHWFNKDFQYWAYTSSNGAFTSPFMVPGTYTQVLYQGELKVASKSVSVSAGSTASSSIAADSDITTGKHTSVFRIGDWDGQPKGFRNAANQLRMPPSDKRMASWGPLTYTVGSSSVGDFPMAIFKAVNNPVTIKFNLPSAISTQATLRIGTTLAFASGRPQVTIGSFKKAFDAPVKIDSRGVTRGAYRGFGEAGTNTITIEVISGSSGADFLSPNFIFDAVELFHYIDQVQQEVMLKTPSQP
;
A
#
# COMPACT_ATOMS: atom_id res chain seq x y z
N MET A 1 -70.50 -6.12 42.89
CA MET A 1 -69.20 -6.79 42.72
C MET A 1 -68.33 -5.95 41.79
N VAL A 2 -67.40 -5.21 42.37
CA VAL A 2 -66.47 -4.36 41.61
C VAL A 2 -65.14 -5.14 41.43
N SER A 3 -64.78 -5.47 40.18
CA SER A 3 -63.56 -6.19 39.87
C SER A 3 -62.40 -5.21 39.73
N PHE A 4 -61.43 -5.28 40.63
CA PHE A 4 -60.15 -4.55 40.53
C PHE A 4 -59.21 -5.32 39.59
N LYS A 5 -58.92 -4.73 38.43
CA LYS A 5 -57.83 -5.22 37.55
C LYS A 5 -56.52 -4.60 38.03
N TYR A 6 -55.60 -5.43 38.53
CA TYR A 6 -54.24 -5.03 38.81
C TYR A 6 -53.51 -4.84 37.47
N LEU A 7 -53.08 -3.60 37.19
CA LEU A 7 -52.14 -3.28 36.12
C LEU A 7 -50.73 -3.48 36.72
N ALA A 8 -50.06 -4.56 36.35
CA ALA A 8 -48.64 -4.76 36.64
C ALA A 8 -47.82 -3.89 35.66
N ALA A 9 -47.26 -2.82 36.14
CA ALA A 9 -46.28 -2.03 35.40
C ALA A 9 -44.98 -2.80 35.38
N LEU A 10 -44.62 -3.35 34.23
CA LEU A 10 -43.28 -3.87 33.94
C LEU A 10 -42.35 -2.66 33.84
N ALA A 11 -41.66 -2.33 34.91
CA ALA A 11 -40.51 -1.44 34.86
C ALA A 11 -39.39 -2.16 34.12
N SER A 12 -39.18 -1.84 32.85
CA SER A 12 -37.97 -2.22 32.14
C SER A 12 -36.79 -1.49 32.78
N ALA A 13 -36.03 -2.20 33.61
CA ALA A 13 -34.75 -1.70 34.08
C ALA A 13 -33.85 -1.46 32.84
N ALA A 14 -33.65 -0.20 32.50
CA ALA A 14 -32.60 0.14 31.54
C ALA A 14 -31.26 -0.41 32.08
N PRO A 15 -30.46 -1.10 31.30
CA PRO A 15 -29.15 -1.56 31.77
C PRO A 15 -28.36 -0.33 32.22
N ALA A 16 -27.89 -0.36 33.48
CA ALA A 16 -27.00 0.68 33.97
C ALA A 16 -25.78 0.73 33.03
N LEU A 17 -25.56 1.88 32.40
CA LEU A 17 -24.38 2.12 31.61
C LEU A 17 -23.16 1.95 32.52
N ALA A 18 -22.20 1.11 32.12
CA ALA A 18 -20.98 0.98 32.88
C ALA A 18 -20.21 2.31 32.88
N ALA A 19 -19.64 2.65 34.02
CA ALA A 19 -18.89 3.89 34.15
C ALA A 19 -17.54 3.80 33.45
N PHE A 20 -17.06 4.91 32.90
CA PHE A 20 -15.71 4.98 32.35
C PHE A 20 -14.68 4.49 33.36
N GLY A 21 -13.89 3.49 32.97
CA GLY A 21 -12.91 2.92 33.87
C GLY A 21 -12.27 1.63 33.39
N VAL A 22 -11.32 1.16 34.17
CA VAL A 22 -10.67 -0.14 33.98
C VAL A 22 -10.82 -0.96 35.26
N THR A 23 -11.24 -2.22 35.08
CA THR A 23 -11.37 -3.18 36.18
C THR A 23 -10.57 -4.43 35.87
N THR A 24 -10.06 -5.09 36.90
CA THR A 24 -9.36 -6.38 36.75
C THR A 24 -10.36 -7.53 36.97
N SER A 25 -10.42 -8.44 36.01
CA SER A 25 -11.19 -9.68 36.08
C SER A 25 -10.30 -10.86 35.77
N GLY A 26 -9.87 -11.57 36.81
CA GLY A 26 -8.87 -12.64 36.67
C GLY A 26 -7.57 -12.12 36.03
N ASN A 27 -7.16 -12.73 34.94
CA ASN A 27 -5.97 -12.31 34.17
C ASN A 27 -6.29 -11.27 33.09
N ASN A 28 -7.39 -10.56 33.20
CA ASN A 28 -7.81 -9.59 32.19
C ASN A 28 -8.01 -8.19 32.78
N LEU A 29 -7.78 -7.18 31.95
CA LEU A 29 -8.21 -5.81 32.14
C LEU A 29 -9.48 -5.57 31.30
N VAL A 30 -10.58 -5.26 31.96
CA VAL A 30 -11.84 -4.86 31.29
C VAL A 30 -11.89 -3.34 31.28
N VAL A 31 -11.87 -2.77 30.10
CA VAL A 31 -11.87 -1.32 29.86
C VAL A 31 -13.23 -0.93 29.33
N ASP A 32 -13.93 -0.05 30.07
CA ASP A 32 -15.21 0.52 29.63
C ASP A 32 -15.03 1.98 29.23
N SER A 33 -15.55 2.34 28.07
CA SER A 33 -15.44 3.71 27.54
C SER A 33 -16.44 4.68 28.14
N GLY A 34 -17.40 4.23 28.98
CA GLY A 34 -18.40 5.07 29.59
C GLY A 34 -19.43 5.69 28.63
N ASN A 35 -19.46 5.25 27.37
CA ASN A 35 -20.38 5.81 26.40
C ASN A 35 -21.74 5.10 26.35
N SER A 36 -22.75 5.78 25.79
CA SER A 36 -24.13 5.26 25.65
C SER A 36 -24.23 4.03 24.72
N ASN A 37 -23.18 3.73 23.96
CA ASN A 37 -23.11 2.54 23.09
C ASN A 37 -22.60 1.30 23.84
N GLY A 38 -22.24 1.40 25.12
CA GLY A 38 -21.71 0.29 25.90
C GLY A 38 -20.45 -0.32 25.25
N PHE A 39 -19.53 0.54 24.75
CA PHE A 39 -18.30 0.07 24.15
C PHE A 39 -17.28 -0.32 25.22
N SER A 40 -16.82 -1.56 25.16
CA SER A 40 -15.80 -2.06 26.06
C SER A 40 -14.87 -3.06 25.38
N VAL A 41 -13.63 -3.11 25.86
CA VAL A 41 -12.64 -4.08 25.41
C VAL A 41 -12.00 -4.80 26.59
N THR A 42 -11.68 -6.08 26.39
CA THR A 42 -10.99 -6.88 27.40
C THR A 42 -9.59 -7.24 26.89
N VAL A 43 -8.57 -6.87 27.63
CA VAL A 43 -7.17 -7.07 27.30
C VAL A 43 -6.54 -8.08 28.26
N SER A 44 -5.89 -9.10 27.73
CA SER A 44 -5.14 -10.10 28.50
C SER A 44 -3.89 -9.49 29.12
N LYS A 45 -3.68 -9.74 30.41
CA LYS A 45 -2.48 -9.30 31.16
C LYS A 45 -1.26 -10.16 30.89
N SER A 46 -1.40 -11.34 30.24
CA SER A 46 -0.27 -12.21 29.95
C SER A 46 0.43 -11.90 28.64
N ASP A 47 -0.33 -11.48 27.61
CA ASP A 47 0.17 -11.37 26.24
C ASP A 47 -0.35 -10.15 25.49
N CYS A 48 -1.06 -9.25 26.18
CA CYS A 48 -1.63 -8.02 25.60
C CYS A 48 -2.67 -8.24 24.48
N SER A 49 -3.19 -9.45 24.31
CA SER A 49 -4.22 -9.71 23.31
C SER A 49 -5.58 -9.13 23.74
N ILE A 50 -6.35 -8.63 22.78
CA ILE A 50 -7.77 -8.30 22.99
C ILE A 50 -8.57 -9.58 22.77
N ASN A 51 -9.31 -10.03 23.78
CA ASN A 51 -10.10 -11.24 23.76
C ASN A 51 -11.62 -11.01 23.84
N SER A 52 -12.05 -9.74 23.98
CA SER A 52 -13.46 -9.33 23.87
C SER A 52 -13.53 -7.89 23.37
N ILE A 53 -14.45 -7.62 22.44
CA ILE A 53 -14.81 -6.29 21.96
C ILE A 53 -16.32 -6.22 21.97
N LYS A 54 -16.90 -5.46 22.89
CA LYS A 54 -18.36 -5.29 22.98
C LYS A 54 -18.79 -3.92 22.49
N PHE A 55 -19.84 -3.91 21.72
CA PHE A 55 -20.50 -2.69 21.26
C PHE A 55 -22.02 -2.91 21.26
N ARG A 56 -22.77 -2.07 21.98
CA ARG A 56 -24.23 -2.17 22.11
C ARG A 56 -24.72 -3.52 22.62
N GLY A 57 -23.98 -4.12 23.56
CA GLY A 57 -24.32 -5.40 24.18
C GLY A 57 -23.95 -6.63 23.35
N ALA A 58 -23.51 -6.47 22.10
CA ALA A 58 -23.05 -7.58 21.25
C ALA A 58 -21.54 -7.74 21.33
N GLU A 59 -21.06 -9.00 21.21
CA GLU A 59 -19.66 -9.35 21.11
C GLU A 59 -19.22 -9.37 19.64
N TYR A 60 -18.13 -8.69 19.32
CA TYR A 60 -17.58 -8.61 17.97
C TYR A 60 -16.22 -9.27 17.82
N GLN A 61 -15.55 -9.63 18.91
CA GLN A 61 -14.31 -10.38 18.87
C GLN A 61 -14.57 -11.83 18.44
N TYR A 62 -13.77 -12.35 17.51
CA TYR A 62 -13.84 -13.76 17.14
C TYR A 62 -13.34 -14.64 18.31
N LYS A 63 -14.12 -15.66 18.68
CA LYS A 63 -13.91 -16.42 19.91
C LYS A 63 -12.66 -17.31 19.88
N SER A 64 -12.31 -17.85 18.70
CA SER A 64 -11.25 -18.84 18.59
C SER A 64 -9.85 -18.23 18.41
N GLN A 65 -9.76 -16.93 18.10
CA GLN A 65 -8.50 -16.24 17.94
C GLN A 65 -8.63 -14.78 18.41
N THR A 66 -7.67 -14.34 19.19
CA THR A 66 -7.63 -12.99 19.74
C THR A 66 -7.14 -11.97 18.71
N SER A 67 -7.42 -10.68 18.97
CA SER A 67 -6.83 -9.55 18.25
C SER A 67 -5.54 -9.14 18.95
N HIS A 68 -4.44 -9.00 18.19
CA HIS A 68 -3.11 -8.79 18.79
C HIS A 68 -2.07 -8.28 17.78
N ILE A 69 -0.86 -8.03 18.24
CA ILE A 69 0.34 -7.90 17.38
C ILE A 69 0.67 -9.29 16.82
N ALA A 70 0.50 -9.48 15.53
CA ALA A 70 0.54 -10.80 14.90
C ALA A 70 1.92 -11.46 14.86
N SER A 71 3.00 -10.69 14.93
CA SER A 71 4.35 -11.23 15.16
C SER A 71 4.54 -11.74 16.59
N GLY A 72 3.53 -11.55 17.43
CA GLY A 72 3.47 -12.01 18.80
C GLY A 72 4.26 -11.12 19.76
N LEU A 73 3.56 -10.44 20.68
CA LEU A 73 4.28 -9.89 21.84
C LEU A 73 4.72 -11.04 22.77
N GLY A 74 4.07 -12.19 22.68
CA GLY A 74 4.29 -13.28 23.61
C GLY A 74 3.98 -12.85 25.04
N SER A 75 4.73 -13.33 26.02
CA SER A 75 4.62 -12.87 27.41
C SER A 75 4.97 -11.39 27.51
N SER A 76 4.05 -10.59 28.01
CA SER A 76 4.17 -9.14 28.06
C SER A 76 3.94 -8.60 29.47
N ASN A 77 4.64 -7.52 29.83
CA ASN A 77 4.29 -6.71 31.00
C ASN A 77 3.17 -5.74 30.61
N VAL A 78 1.98 -5.98 31.16
CA VAL A 78 0.77 -5.22 30.83
C VAL A 78 0.35 -4.35 32.03
N GLN A 79 0.33 -3.04 31.82
CA GLN A 79 -0.03 -2.05 32.83
C GLN A 79 -1.16 -1.15 32.30
N SER A 80 -2.03 -0.68 33.19
CA SER A 80 -3.08 0.28 32.88
C SER A 80 -2.93 1.55 33.71
N THR A 81 -3.22 2.70 33.11
CA THR A 81 -3.22 4.01 33.77
C THR A 81 -4.43 4.80 33.30
N VAL A 82 -5.18 5.37 34.27
CA VAL A 82 -6.25 6.32 33.97
C VAL A 82 -5.68 7.73 34.09
N LEU A 83 -5.80 8.51 33.01
CA LEU A 83 -5.25 9.85 32.90
C LEU A 83 -6.40 10.88 32.89
N ASN A 84 -6.43 11.77 33.90
CA ASN A 84 -7.34 12.90 34.00
C ASN A 84 -8.85 12.54 33.84
N ASN A 85 -9.24 11.31 34.16
CA ASN A 85 -10.59 10.78 33.91
C ASN A 85 -11.05 10.92 32.42
N LYS A 86 -10.10 11.07 31.49
CA LYS A 86 -10.34 11.22 30.04
C LYS A 86 -9.84 10.06 29.22
N TYR A 87 -8.71 9.46 29.64
CA TYR A 87 -8.05 8.42 28.88
C TYR A 87 -7.69 7.24 29.76
N ILE A 88 -7.89 6.03 29.26
CA ILE A 88 -7.33 4.81 29.83
C ILE A 88 -6.23 4.37 28.88
N LYS A 89 -4.99 4.36 29.34
CA LYS A 89 -3.82 3.89 28.58
C LYS A 89 -3.41 2.53 29.12
N ILE A 90 -3.38 1.52 28.25
CA ILE A 90 -2.78 0.22 28.52
C ILE A 90 -1.43 0.19 27.80
N THR A 91 -0.39 -0.14 28.54
CA THR A 91 0.98 -0.24 28.04
C THR A 91 1.42 -1.70 28.12
N CYS A 92 1.81 -2.27 26.99
CA CYS A 92 2.27 -3.65 26.87
C CYS A 92 3.71 -3.66 26.38
N THR A 93 4.63 -4.09 27.23
CA THR A 93 6.05 -4.11 26.92
C THR A 93 6.56 -5.54 26.85
N THR A 94 7.25 -5.86 25.79
CA THR A 94 7.93 -7.14 25.58
C THR A 94 9.37 -6.88 25.16
N LYS A 95 10.29 -7.62 25.78
CA LYS A 95 11.69 -7.68 25.39
C LYS A 95 12.16 -9.13 25.40
N SER A 96 12.54 -9.65 24.24
CA SER A 96 13.04 -11.01 24.08
C SER A 96 14.03 -11.05 22.92
N GLY A 97 15.30 -11.25 23.23
CA GLY A 97 16.38 -11.20 22.25
C GLY A 97 16.41 -9.84 21.54
N ASP A 98 16.34 -9.86 20.21
CA ASP A 98 16.31 -8.64 19.37
C ASP A 98 14.93 -7.99 19.26
N PHE A 99 13.91 -8.56 19.91
CA PHE A 99 12.57 -8.03 19.91
C PHE A 99 12.35 -7.13 21.13
N ASP A 100 12.31 -5.81 20.92
CA ASP A 100 12.04 -4.80 21.96
C ASP A 100 10.91 -3.90 21.46
N VAL A 101 9.67 -4.19 21.90
CA VAL A 101 8.44 -3.55 21.42
C VAL A 101 7.58 -3.13 22.60
N THR A 102 7.02 -1.93 22.51
CA THR A 102 5.95 -1.45 23.40
C THR A 102 4.73 -1.12 22.58
N HIS A 103 3.61 -1.80 22.89
CA HIS A 103 2.32 -1.51 22.26
C HIS A 103 1.39 -0.80 23.24
N TYR A 104 0.61 0.14 22.72
CA TYR A 104 -0.32 0.95 23.49
C TYR A 104 -1.74 0.78 22.97
N TYR A 105 -2.67 0.50 23.89
CA TYR A 105 -4.10 0.72 23.68
C TYR A 105 -4.54 1.93 24.48
N VAL A 106 -5.34 2.79 23.87
CA VAL A 106 -5.91 3.97 24.53
C VAL A 106 -7.39 4.03 24.26
N VAL A 107 -8.20 4.12 25.33
CA VAL A 107 -9.63 4.33 25.24
C VAL A 107 -9.95 5.71 25.80
N GLN A 108 -10.63 6.52 25.01
CA GLN A 108 -11.07 7.85 25.41
C GLN A 108 -12.49 7.78 25.98
N ASN A 109 -12.72 8.51 27.08
CA ASN A 109 -14.03 8.62 27.71
C ASN A 109 -15.08 9.08 26.69
N GLY A 110 -16.18 8.32 26.61
CA GLY A 110 -17.31 8.62 25.73
C GLY A 110 -17.14 8.19 24.26
N GLN A 111 -16.00 7.60 23.88
CA GLN A 111 -15.75 7.17 22.49
C GLN A 111 -15.89 5.66 22.31
N SER A 112 -16.36 5.24 21.14
CA SER A 112 -16.43 3.82 20.75
C SER A 112 -15.21 3.44 19.89
N MET A 113 -14.01 3.66 20.42
CA MET A 113 -12.75 3.46 19.71
C MET A 113 -11.67 2.94 20.64
N VAL A 114 -10.79 2.12 20.08
CA VAL A 114 -9.47 1.81 20.66
C VAL A 114 -8.43 2.47 19.80
N TYR A 115 -7.77 3.47 20.33
CA TYR A 115 -6.61 4.09 19.69
C TYR A 115 -5.37 3.27 20.02
N MET A 116 -4.45 3.19 19.09
CA MET A 116 -3.28 2.34 19.20
C MET A 116 -2.02 3.05 18.71
N ALA A 117 -0.89 2.63 19.24
CA ALA A 117 0.43 2.97 18.75
C ALA A 117 1.41 1.87 19.15
N THR A 118 2.50 1.74 18.41
CA THR A 118 3.56 0.76 18.68
C THR A 118 4.91 1.45 18.58
N ASP A 119 5.76 1.27 19.58
CA ASP A 119 7.15 1.74 19.57
C ASP A 119 8.09 0.54 19.47
N THR A 120 8.95 0.53 18.46
CA THR A 120 9.93 -0.53 18.20
C THR A 120 11.34 0.00 18.40
N LYS A 121 12.12 -0.62 19.29
CA LYS A 121 13.53 -0.23 19.53
C LYS A 121 14.51 -1.10 18.77
N SER A 122 14.11 -2.32 18.41
CA SER A 122 14.91 -3.20 17.58
C SER A 122 14.04 -3.89 16.54
N GLN A 123 14.61 -4.16 15.38
CA GLN A 123 13.96 -4.86 14.29
C GLN A 123 13.81 -6.33 14.66
N PRO A 124 12.59 -6.88 14.66
CA PRO A 124 12.41 -8.31 14.84
C PRO A 124 13.03 -9.08 13.68
N ALA A 125 13.58 -10.25 13.97
CA ALA A 125 14.10 -11.17 12.94
C ALA A 125 13.01 -11.64 11.96
N ILE A 126 11.74 -11.55 12.36
CA ILE A 126 10.58 -11.81 11.51
C ILE A 126 10.37 -10.64 10.56
N GLY A 127 10.15 -10.95 9.31
CA GLY A 127 9.96 -9.96 8.26
C GLY A 127 8.72 -9.07 8.40
N GLU A 128 7.85 -9.28 9.40
CA GLU A 128 6.55 -8.61 9.49
C GLU A 128 6.22 -8.23 10.93
N LEU A 129 5.77 -6.97 11.13
CA LEU A 129 5.20 -6.49 12.38
C LEU A 129 3.87 -5.79 12.09
N ARG A 130 2.77 -6.34 12.58
CA ARG A 130 1.41 -5.83 12.34
C ARG A 130 0.51 -6.01 13.54
N TYR A 131 -0.45 -5.11 13.71
CA TYR A 131 -1.62 -5.34 14.55
C TYR A 131 -2.74 -5.93 13.69
N ILE A 132 -3.37 -7.00 14.18
CA ILE A 132 -4.49 -7.64 13.51
C ILE A 132 -5.70 -7.74 14.45
N THR A 133 -6.82 -7.18 14.02
CA THR A 133 -8.12 -7.37 14.65
C THR A 133 -8.83 -8.55 14.00
N ARG A 134 -9.33 -9.48 14.80
CA ARG A 134 -10.15 -10.60 14.32
C ARG A 134 -11.56 -10.48 14.83
N LEU A 135 -12.47 -10.17 13.92
CA LEU A 135 -13.87 -9.90 14.23
C LEU A 135 -14.73 -11.12 13.89
N ASP A 136 -15.80 -11.31 14.65
CA ASP A 136 -16.79 -12.35 14.37
C ASP A 136 -17.47 -12.06 13.01
N ARG A 137 -17.22 -12.92 12.04
CA ARG A 137 -17.78 -12.80 10.70
C ARG A 137 -19.29 -12.88 10.68
N SER A 138 -19.92 -13.59 11.61
CA SER A 138 -21.38 -13.68 11.69
C SER A 138 -22.02 -12.33 12.01
N GLN A 139 -21.27 -11.46 12.72
CA GLN A 139 -21.69 -10.10 13.07
C GLN A 139 -21.30 -9.09 11.98
N LEU A 140 -20.11 -9.24 11.37
CA LEU A 140 -19.51 -8.27 10.45
C LEU A 140 -19.00 -8.98 9.17
N PRO A 141 -19.92 -9.48 8.30
CA PRO A 141 -19.53 -10.25 7.12
C PRO A 141 -19.07 -9.42 5.93
N ASN A 142 -19.47 -8.14 5.84
CA ASN A 142 -19.32 -7.35 4.62
C ASN A 142 -18.08 -6.45 4.68
N GLU A 143 -17.13 -6.70 3.80
CA GLU A 143 -15.92 -5.90 3.66
C GLU A 143 -16.19 -4.62 2.87
N ILE A 144 -15.68 -3.48 3.30
CA ILE A 144 -15.80 -2.18 2.66
C ILE A 144 -14.39 -1.60 2.42
N PRO A 145 -14.12 -1.13 1.18
CA PRO A 145 -15.01 -1.01 0.02
C PRO A 145 -15.05 -2.24 -0.89
N PHE A 146 -14.31 -3.30 -0.62
CA PHE A 146 -13.95 -4.33 -1.60
C PHE A 146 -14.95 -5.49 -1.73
N GLY A 147 -15.81 -5.70 -0.73
CA GLY A 147 -16.81 -6.77 -0.76
C GLY A 147 -16.18 -8.16 -0.67
N GLU A 148 -16.62 -9.09 -1.53
CA GLU A 148 -16.25 -10.51 -1.45
C GLU A 148 -14.87 -10.85 -2.09
N VAL A 149 -14.11 -9.87 -2.57
CA VAL A 149 -12.87 -10.15 -3.33
C VAL A 149 -11.78 -10.83 -2.49
N SER A 150 -11.78 -10.64 -1.19
CA SER A 150 -10.84 -11.28 -0.25
C SER A 150 -11.36 -12.56 0.39
N ASN A 151 -12.62 -12.95 0.16
CA ASN A 151 -13.19 -14.17 0.71
C ASN A 151 -12.63 -15.39 0.00
N THR A 152 -11.77 -16.13 0.70
CA THR A 152 -11.06 -17.32 0.19
C THR A 152 -11.67 -18.64 0.64
N SER A 153 -12.80 -18.59 1.35
CA SER A 153 -13.48 -19.78 1.89
C SER A 153 -13.89 -20.74 0.78
N GLY A 154 -13.56 -22.02 0.94
CA GLY A 154 -13.90 -23.09 -0.01
C GLY A 154 -13.05 -23.09 -1.29
N GLY A 155 -12.04 -22.24 -1.39
CA GLY A 155 -11.15 -22.19 -2.54
C GLY A 155 -10.01 -23.21 -2.49
N SER A 156 -9.52 -23.60 -3.67
CA SER A 156 -8.25 -24.33 -3.81
C SER A 156 -7.09 -23.35 -3.88
N THR A 157 -5.98 -23.69 -3.23
CA THR A 157 -4.78 -22.84 -3.18
C THR A 157 -4.17 -22.63 -4.57
N VAL A 158 -3.89 -21.38 -4.93
CA VAL A 158 -3.09 -20.99 -6.09
C VAL A 158 -1.70 -20.58 -5.65
N GLU A 159 -1.60 -19.76 -4.60
CA GLU A 159 -0.33 -19.26 -4.07
C GLU A 159 -0.41 -19.12 -2.55
N GLY A 160 0.44 -19.82 -1.85
CA GLY A 160 0.56 -19.77 -0.39
C GLY A 160 -0.79 -19.92 0.31
N SER A 161 -1.03 -19.10 1.32
CA SER A 161 -2.31 -18.99 2.03
C SER A 161 -3.12 -17.74 1.62
N ASP A 162 -2.75 -17.08 0.53
CA ASP A 162 -3.24 -15.73 0.21
C ASP A 162 -4.02 -15.65 -1.11
N VAL A 163 -3.77 -16.57 -2.06
CA VAL A 163 -4.47 -16.61 -3.35
C VAL A 163 -5.14 -17.97 -3.56
N PHE A 164 -6.42 -17.95 -3.87
CA PHE A 164 -7.24 -19.15 -4.03
C PHE A 164 -8.07 -19.08 -5.31
N ASN A 165 -8.36 -20.24 -5.88
CA ASN A 165 -9.30 -20.38 -6.98
C ASN A 165 -10.65 -20.88 -6.47
N ILE A 166 -11.72 -20.17 -6.83
CA ILE A 166 -13.09 -20.51 -6.52
C ILE A 166 -13.88 -20.52 -7.85
N ASN A 167 -14.26 -21.70 -8.33
CA ASN A 167 -15.00 -21.87 -9.59
C ASN A 167 -14.28 -21.25 -10.82
N GLY A 168 -12.95 -21.35 -10.86
CA GLY A 168 -12.13 -20.79 -11.93
C GLY A 168 -11.92 -19.27 -11.84
N GLN A 169 -12.34 -18.65 -10.73
CA GLN A 169 -12.08 -17.24 -10.44
C GLN A 169 -11.14 -17.13 -9.24
N THR A 170 -10.15 -16.30 -9.35
CA THR A 170 -9.23 -16.08 -8.24
C THR A 170 -9.81 -15.11 -7.21
N ARG A 171 -9.51 -15.39 -5.96
CA ARG A 171 -9.72 -14.54 -4.80
C ARG A 171 -8.37 -14.35 -4.13
N SER A 172 -8.08 -13.14 -3.69
CA SER A 172 -6.83 -12.84 -3.00
C SER A 172 -7.07 -11.86 -1.87
N LYS A 173 -6.41 -12.10 -0.75
CA LYS A 173 -6.41 -11.17 0.37
C LYS A 173 -5.81 -9.81 -0.03
N PHE A 174 -4.83 -9.77 -0.94
CA PHE A 174 -4.24 -8.53 -1.44
C PHE A 174 -5.22 -7.67 -2.26
N TYR A 175 -6.31 -8.25 -2.75
CA TYR A 175 -7.32 -7.52 -3.53
C TYR A 175 -8.16 -6.57 -2.68
N SER A 176 -8.12 -6.71 -1.36
CA SER A 176 -8.77 -5.85 -0.39
C SER A 176 -7.92 -4.65 0.02
N SER A 177 -6.80 -4.40 -0.66
CA SER A 177 -5.93 -3.27 -0.37
C SER A 177 -5.81 -2.30 -1.54
N GLN A 178 -5.61 -1.03 -1.20
CA GLN A 178 -5.22 0.04 -2.12
C GLN A 178 -3.80 0.50 -1.80
N CYS A 179 -3.20 1.32 -2.68
CA CYS A 179 -1.96 2.00 -2.36
C CYS A 179 -2.11 2.81 -1.07
N PHE A 180 -1.10 2.85 -0.24
CA PHE A 180 -1.16 3.54 1.05
C PHE A 180 -1.53 5.02 0.94
N ILE A 181 -1.14 5.68 -0.16
CA ILE A 181 -1.53 7.07 -0.42
C ILE A 181 -3.05 7.26 -0.60
N ASP A 182 -3.78 6.21 -1.01
CA ASP A 182 -5.20 6.28 -1.36
C ASP A 182 -6.13 5.80 -0.25
N ASN A 183 -5.61 5.21 0.82
CA ASN A 183 -6.44 4.48 1.77
C ASN A 183 -6.09 4.76 3.23
N ASP A 184 -6.93 5.55 3.87
CA ASP A 184 -6.84 5.88 5.29
C ASP A 184 -7.81 5.06 6.17
N VAL A 185 -8.82 4.40 5.57
CA VAL A 185 -9.87 3.69 6.30
C VAL A 185 -10.31 2.44 5.57
N TRP A 186 -10.35 1.30 6.27
CA TRP A 186 -10.93 0.05 5.77
C TRP A 186 -11.76 -0.61 6.86
N CYS A 187 -12.88 -1.23 6.46
CA CYS A 187 -13.94 -1.62 7.39
C CYS A 187 -14.53 -2.99 7.10
N PHE A 188 -15.18 -3.53 8.14
CA PHE A 188 -16.25 -4.52 8.01
C PHE A 188 -17.57 -3.96 8.52
N GLN A 189 -18.67 -4.39 7.90
CA GLN A 189 -20.01 -3.91 8.16
C GLN A 189 -20.94 -5.09 8.47
N SER A 190 -21.89 -4.87 9.40
CA SER A 190 -22.99 -5.80 9.67
C SER A 190 -23.90 -5.98 8.45
N SER A 191 -24.61 -7.11 8.37
CA SER A 191 -25.59 -7.36 7.30
C SER A 191 -26.70 -6.33 7.28
N ALA A 192 -27.12 -5.82 8.43
CA ALA A 192 -28.11 -4.76 8.57
C ALA A 192 -27.56 -3.36 8.22
N LYS A 193 -26.27 -3.25 7.96
CA LYS A 193 -25.55 -1.98 7.68
C LYS A 193 -25.65 -0.94 8.80
N ASP A 194 -25.90 -1.37 10.02
CA ASP A 194 -26.10 -0.52 11.19
C ASP A 194 -24.90 -0.53 12.15
N VAL A 195 -23.88 -1.36 11.90
CA VAL A 195 -22.61 -1.39 12.63
C VAL A 195 -21.46 -1.46 11.65
N HIS A 196 -20.46 -0.61 11.85
CA HIS A 196 -19.22 -0.57 11.12
C HIS A 196 -18.05 -0.70 12.11
N ALA A 197 -17.15 -1.64 11.88
CA ALA A 197 -15.87 -1.73 12.55
C ALA A 197 -14.78 -1.35 11.56
N CYS A 198 -14.03 -0.30 11.86
CA CYS A 198 -13.09 0.29 10.92
C CYS A 198 -11.70 0.44 11.53
N MET A 199 -10.67 0.02 10.79
CA MET A 199 -9.31 0.46 11.02
C MET A 199 -9.14 1.83 10.39
N VAL A 200 -8.66 2.80 11.17
CA VAL A 200 -8.50 4.20 10.75
C VAL A 200 -7.05 4.60 11.01
N THR A 201 -6.37 5.09 9.99
CA THR A 201 -5.06 5.71 10.13
C THR A 201 -5.19 7.22 10.31
N HIS A 202 -4.17 7.87 10.84
CA HIS A 202 -4.17 9.32 10.94
C HIS A 202 -3.88 9.94 9.56
N ALA A 203 -4.83 10.61 8.96
CA ALA A 203 -4.77 11.15 7.60
C ALA A 203 -3.53 12.02 7.28
N SER A 204 -2.97 12.72 8.28
CA SER A 204 -1.77 13.53 8.12
C SER A 204 -0.46 12.83 8.49
N ARG A 205 -0.52 11.58 9.00
CA ARG A 205 0.64 10.84 9.52
C ARG A 205 0.54 9.34 9.26
N SER A 206 -0.37 8.93 8.38
CA SER A 206 -0.55 7.54 8.03
C SER A 206 0.77 6.94 7.61
N TYR A 207 1.06 5.75 8.11
CA TYR A 207 2.27 5.01 7.76
C TYR A 207 3.58 5.78 8.03
N GLU A 208 3.61 6.60 9.09
CA GLU A 208 4.75 7.45 9.41
C GLU A 208 6.07 6.68 9.44
N LYS A 209 6.05 5.46 9.98
CA LYS A 209 7.22 4.57 10.04
C LYS A 209 7.01 3.22 9.36
N SER A 210 5.97 3.07 8.56
CA SER A 210 5.81 1.86 7.76
C SER A 210 6.81 1.85 6.61
N SER A 211 7.06 0.69 6.06
CA SER A 211 7.87 0.48 4.88
C SER A 211 7.00 0.32 3.64
N GLY A 212 7.59 0.48 2.46
CA GLY A 212 6.95 0.25 1.17
C GLY A 212 6.57 1.49 0.38
N GLY A 213 6.51 2.67 1.01
CA GLY A 213 6.22 3.95 0.35
C GLY A 213 4.76 4.15 -0.05
N PRO A 214 4.46 5.23 -0.82
CA PRO A 214 3.09 5.64 -1.11
C PRO A 214 2.31 4.64 -1.95
N PHE A 215 2.97 3.87 -2.81
CA PHE A 215 2.34 2.95 -3.77
C PHE A 215 2.32 1.51 -3.28
N PHE A 216 2.83 1.27 -2.09
CA PHE A 216 2.83 -0.06 -1.50
C PHE A 216 1.40 -0.49 -1.15
N ARG A 217 1.16 -1.79 -1.23
CA ARG A 217 -0.10 -2.45 -0.86
C ARG A 217 0.19 -3.59 0.08
N ASP A 218 -0.72 -3.83 1.02
CA ASP A 218 -0.66 -4.99 1.87
C ASP A 218 -2.07 -5.50 2.19
N ILE A 219 -2.17 -6.60 2.92
CA ILE A 219 -3.45 -7.20 3.32
C ILE A 219 -4.04 -6.38 4.47
N ASN A 220 -4.69 -5.26 4.15
CA ASN A 220 -5.29 -4.38 5.15
C ASN A 220 -6.59 -4.94 5.74
N SER A 221 -7.35 -5.68 4.94
CA SER A 221 -8.55 -6.38 5.37
C SER A 221 -8.67 -7.72 4.64
N ASN A 222 -9.22 -8.72 5.29
CA ASN A 222 -9.60 -9.95 4.62
C ASN A 222 -10.72 -10.71 5.35
N ASN A 223 -11.54 -11.38 4.55
CA ASN A 223 -12.54 -12.33 5.00
C ASN A 223 -12.05 -13.74 4.65
N ASN A 224 -11.67 -14.54 5.65
CA ASN A 224 -11.12 -15.88 5.43
C ASN A 224 -12.15 -17.02 5.62
N GLY A 225 -13.41 -16.69 5.81
CA GLY A 225 -14.47 -17.67 6.05
C GLY A 225 -14.81 -17.88 7.52
N ASP A 226 -13.84 -17.79 8.42
CA ASP A 226 -14.04 -17.97 9.87
C ASP A 226 -14.18 -16.63 10.59
N PHE A 227 -13.34 -15.66 10.25
CA PHE A 227 -13.35 -14.32 10.83
C PHE A 227 -13.12 -13.24 9.76
N SER A 228 -13.50 -12.03 10.10
CA SER A 228 -13.19 -10.81 9.36
C SER A 228 -12.01 -10.12 10.01
N ALA A 229 -10.92 -9.89 9.26
CA ALA A 229 -9.70 -9.31 9.80
C ALA A 229 -9.46 -7.90 9.29
N LEU A 230 -9.07 -6.99 10.20
CA LEU A 230 -8.54 -5.67 9.89
C LEU A 230 -7.09 -5.60 10.39
N THR A 231 -6.19 -5.16 9.54
CA THR A 231 -4.75 -5.16 9.83
C THR A 231 -4.16 -3.76 9.68
N PHE A 232 -3.27 -3.39 10.59
CA PHE A 232 -2.39 -2.24 10.46
C PHE A 232 -0.94 -2.72 10.48
N TYR A 233 -0.19 -2.40 9.42
CA TYR A 233 1.22 -2.77 9.33
C TYR A 233 2.13 -1.67 9.87
N MET A 234 2.92 -1.99 10.89
CA MET A 234 4.07 -1.19 11.28
C MET A 234 5.24 -1.43 10.32
N ASN A 235 5.50 -2.70 10.04
CA ASN A 235 6.46 -3.14 9.03
C ASN A 235 5.88 -4.33 8.27
N SER A 236 5.89 -4.27 6.95
CA SER A 236 5.47 -5.39 6.11
C SER A 236 6.65 -6.33 5.83
N GLY A 237 6.40 -7.63 5.89
CA GLY A 237 7.32 -8.67 5.41
C GLY A 237 7.14 -8.98 3.92
N HIS A 238 6.10 -8.46 3.29
CA HIS A 238 5.86 -8.64 1.86
C HIS A 238 6.81 -7.77 1.03
N ALA A 239 6.99 -8.18 -0.19
CA ALA A 239 7.96 -7.64 -1.15
C ALA A 239 8.12 -6.11 -1.12
N LYS A 240 9.07 -5.61 -0.38
CA LYS A 240 9.41 -4.20 -0.21
C LYS A 240 10.90 -3.96 -0.46
N THR A 241 11.25 -2.75 -0.84
CA THR A 241 12.62 -2.36 -1.17
C THR A 241 13.35 -1.67 -0.03
N GLU A 242 12.61 -1.12 0.93
CA GLU A 242 13.14 -0.40 2.08
C GLU A 242 13.41 -1.34 3.26
N GLU A 243 14.27 -0.89 4.15
CA GLU A 243 14.47 -1.49 5.45
C GLU A 243 13.29 -1.19 6.39
N PHE A 244 13.17 -1.96 7.47
CA PHE A 244 12.19 -1.68 8.51
C PHE A 244 12.52 -0.38 9.23
N CYS A 245 11.52 0.48 9.40
CA CYS A 245 11.64 1.65 10.23
C CYS A 245 11.52 1.26 11.71
N GLN A 246 12.34 1.89 12.55
CA GLN A 246 12.29 1.73 14.00
C GLN A 246 11.60 2.93 14.67
N GLY A 247 11.21 2.78 15.93
CA GLY A 247 10.64 3.80 16.77
C GLY A 247 9.10 3.82 16.72
N PHE A 248 8.47 4.99 16.77
CA PHE A 248 7.02 5.15 16.94
C PHE A 248 6.25 4.92 15.64
N HIS A 249 5.26 4.03 15.68
CA HIS A 249 4.31 3.76 14.61
C HIS A 249 2.89 4.12 15.07
N GLY A 250 2.22 4.93 14.30
CA GLY A 250 0.87 5.41 14.62
C GLY A 250 0.83 6.92 14.91
N PRO A 251 -0.22 7.41 15.58
CA PRO A 251 -1.38 6.67 16.07
C PRO A 251 -2.32 6.17 14.98
N TYR A 252 -3.08 5.12 15.27
CA TYR A 252 -4.18 4.58 14.47
C TYR A 252 -5.31 4.11 15.39
N ALA A 253 -6.49 3.80 14.86
CA ALA A 253 -7.62 3.43 15.70
C ALA A 253 -8.45 2.29 15.09
N LEU A 254 -9.02 1.46 15.97
CA LEU A 254 -10.15 0.59 15.68
C LEU A 254 -11.42 1.28 16.16
N SER A 255 -12.27 1.69 15.23
CA SER A 255 -13.51 2.45 15.50
C SER A 255 -14.74 1.57 15.31
N PHE A 256 -15.72 1.70 16.23
CA PHE A 256 -17.05 1.12 16.07
C PHE A 256 -18.09 2.24 15.93
N SER A 257 -18.93 2.17 14.90
CA SER A 257 -19.86 3.24 14.53
C SER A 257 -21.18 2.69 14.00
N ARG A 258 -22.26 3.45 14.17
CA ARG A 258 -23.55 3.27 13.48
C ARG A 258 -23.76 4.27 12.36
N SER A 259 -22.99 5.34 12.34
CA SER A 259 -23.13 6.45 11.37
C SER A 259 -22.44 6.19 10.02
N GLY A 260 -21.93 4.98 9.78
CA GLY A 260 -21.23 4.62 8.56
C GLY A 260 -19.71 4.59 8.73
N VAL A 261 -19.01 4.58 7.60
CA VAL A 261 -17.54 4.60 7.54
C VAL A 261 -17.04 5.99 7.98
N PRO A 262 -16.17 6.07 9.00
CA PRO A 262 -15.63 7.36 9.43
C PRO A 262 -14.67 7.92 8.36
N LYS A 263 -14.48 9.23 8.37
CA LYS A 263 -13.39 9.87 7.64
C LYS A 263 -12.20 10.02 8.57
N ALA A 264 -11.01 9.68 8.11
CA ALA A 264 -9.80 9.73 8.95
C ALA A 264 -9.54 11.13 9.51
N GLN A 265 -9.80 12.19 8.75
CA GLN A 265 -9.63 13.57 9.19
C GLN A 265 -10.61 14.01 10.31
N ASP A 266 -11.70 13.29 10.51
CA ASP A 266 -12.69 13.60 11.55
C ASP A 266 -12.34 12.93 12.90
N ILE A 267 -11.31 12.06 12.92
CA ILE A 267 -10.83 11.36 14.12
C ILE A 267 -9.68 12.15 14.73
N ASP A 268 -9.94 12.81 15.85
CA ASP A 268 -8.89 13.52 16.58
C ASP A 268 -7.96 12.54 17.32
N MET A 269 -6.69 12.55 16.94
CA MET A 269 -5.61 11.81 17.60
C MET A 269 -4.56 12.73 18.24
N SER A 270 -4.79 14.05 18.24
CA SER A 270 -3.84 15.04 18.76
C SER A 270 -3.60 14.91 20.28
N PHE A 271 -4.54 14.28 21.00
CA PHE A 271 -4.42 14.04 22.44
C PHE A 271 -3.29 13.07 22.81
N PHE A 272 -2.70 12.37 21.86
CA PHE A 272 -1.52 11.52 22.13
C PHE A 272 -0.36 12.30 22.77
N LYS A 273 -0.26 13.60 22.55
CA LYS A 273 0.69 14.50 23.24
C LYS A 273 0.54 14.50 24.77
N ASP A 274 -0.68 14.21 25.26
CA ASP A 274 -1.01 14.25 26.70
C ASP A 274 -0.82 12.89 27.39
N LEU A 275 -0.43 11.85 26.63
CA LEU A 275 -0.34 10.47 27.12
C LEU A 275 1.05 10.08 27.63
N SER A 276 2.05 10.95 27.49
CA SER A 276 3.46 10.67 27.85
C SER A 276 3.97 9.38 27.19
N ILE A 277 3.70 9.21 25.90
CA ILE A 277 4.18 8.09 25.11
C ILE A 277 5.56 8.46 24.54
N PRO A 278 6.62 7.67 24.84
CA PRO A 278 7.94 7.88 24.27
C PRO A 278 7.93 7.94 22.73
N ASN A 279 8.82 8.74 22.16
CA ASN A 279 9.00 8.90 20.71
C ASN A 279 7.80 9.48 19.94
N TYR A 280 6.68 9.78 20.61
CA TYR A 280 5.61 10.55 19.98
C TYR A 280 6.03 12.02 19.82
N THR A 281 5.96 12.53 18.61
CA THR A 281 6.28 13.94 18.31
C THR A 281 4.98 14.70 18.06
N ALA A 282 4.68 15.69 18.90
CA ALA A 282 3.47 16.52 18.75
C ALA A 282 3.58 17.42 17.51
N ASP A 283 2.42 17.87 16.97
CA ASP A 283 2.37 18.71 15.77
C ASP A 283 3.15 20.02 15.91
N SER A 284 3.12 20.63 17.08
CA SER A 284 3.87 21.85 17.38
C SER A 284 5.40 21.68 17.27
N SER A 285 5.90 20.45 17.36
CA SER A 285 7.32 20.09 17.24
C SER A 285 7.67 19.54 15.86
N ARG A 286 6.75 19.60 14.91
CA ARG A 286 6.96 19.14 13.53
C ARG A 286 7.15 20.31 12.57
N GLY A 287 7.67 20.02 11.39
CA GLY A 287 7.79 20.97 10.28
C GLY A 287 7.08 20.46 9.02
N ARG A 288 7.16 21.23 7.96
CA ARG A 288 6.59 20.89 6.65
C ARG A 288 7.58 21.19 5.53
N VAL A 289 7.27 20.66 4.37
CA VAL A 289 7.88 21.02 3.10
C VAL A 289 6.78 21.51 2.16
N SER A 290 6.99 22.63 1.49
CA SER A 290 6.12 23.10 0.42
C SER A 290 6.94 23.45 -0.82
N GLY A 291 6.31 23.37 -1.99
CA GLY A 291 6.98 23.70 -3.23
C GLY A 291 6.11 23.42 -4.44
N THR A 292 6.75 23.44 -5.60
CA THR A 292 6.13 23.12 -6.88
C THR A 292 6.92 22.00 -7.56
N ALA A 293 6.23 20.97 -8.00
CA ALA A 293 6.75 19.94 -8.88
C ALA A 293 6.53 20.38 -10.34
N THR A 294 7.59 20.30 -11.14
CA THR A 294 7.53 20.66 -12.56
C THR A 294 8.06 19.55 -13.44
N GLY A 295 7.71 19.54 -14.72
CA GLY A 295 8.18 18.53 -15.69
C GLY A 295 7.47 17.18 -15.62
N VAL A 296 6.44 17.02 -14.78
CA VAL A 296 5.51 15.89 -14.90
C VAL A 296 4.69 16.10 -16.17
N GLN A 297 4.64 15.07 -17.02
CA GLN A 297 3.92 15.16 -18.29
C GLN A 297 2.41 15.29 -18.07
N SER A 298 1.76 16.02 -18.96
CA SER A 298 0.31 16.21 -18.92
C SER A 298 -0.42 14.86 -18.93
N GLY A 299 -1.47 14.73 -18.12
CA GLY A 299 -2.25 13.50 -17.96
C GLY A 299 -1.78 12.58 -16.84
N PHE A 300 -0.62 12.85 -16.22
CA PHE A 300 -0.15 12.07 -15.08
C PHE A 300 -0.28 12.82 -13.76
N GLN A 301 -0.61 12.08 -12.71
CA GLN A 301 -0.61 12.58 -11.34
C GLN A 301 0.82 12.64 -10.81
N GLY A 302 1.23 13.79 -10.31
CA GLY A 302 2.49 13.92 -9.57
C GLY A 302 2.31 13.49 -8.11
N VAL A 303 3.30 12.79 -7.58
CA VAL A 303 3.40 12.43 -6.16
C VAL A 303 4.76 12.83 -5.63
N VAL A 304 4.79 13.46 -4.45
CA VAL A 304 6.03 13.76 -3.74
C VAL A 304 6.12 12.88 -2.51
N HIS A 305 7.25 12.20 -2.34
CA HIS A 305 7.55 11.29 -1.24
C HIS A 305 8.81 11.77 -0.52
N TRP A 306 8.73 11.88 0.80
CA TRP A 306 9.86 12.20 1.68
C TRP A 306 10.15 11.02 2.56
N PHE A 307 11.37 10.53 2.56
CA PHE A 307 11.76 9.43 3.42
C PHE A 307 13.20 9.52 3.89
N ASN A 308 13.45 8.93 5.02
CA ASN A 308 14.77 8.60 5.55
C ASN A 308 14.72 7.21 6.19
N LYS A 309 15.73 6.83 6.96
CA LYS A 309 15.77 5.51 7.61
C LYS A 309 14.68 5.30 8.67
N ASP A 310 14.06 6.38 9.19
CA ASP A 310 13.14 6.31 10.32
C ASP A 310 11.70 6.69 9.95
N PHE A 311 11.48 7.51 8.92
CA PHE A 311 10.18 8.10 8.61
C PHE A 311 9.88 8.14 7.13
N GLN A 312 8.58 8.09 6.79
CA GLN A 312 8.07 8.28 5.43
C GLN A 312 6.82 9.17 5.44
N TYR A 313 6.76 10.07 4.48
CA TYR A 313 5.62 10.97 4.24
C TYR A 313 5.40 11.14 2.75
N TRP A 314 4.18 11.38 2.33
CA TRP A 314 3.85 11.61 0.93
C TRP A 314 2.69 12.56 0.75
N ALA A 315 2.58 13.13 -0.44
CA ALA A 315 1.45 13.95 -0.86
C ALA A 315 1.28 13.91 -2.38
N TYR A 316 0.04 14.01 -2.81
CA TYR A 316 -0.25 14.34 -4.20
C TYR A 316 0.12 15.79 -4.51
N THR A 317 0.52 16.04 -5.76
CA THR A 317 0.58 17.41 -6.27
C THR A 317 -0.81 17.83 -6.75
N SER A 318 -1.10 19.14 -6.66
CA SER A 318 -2.23 19.72 -7.35
C SER A 318 -2.01 19.76 -8.87
N SER A 319 -3.03 20.10 -9.63
CA SER A 319 -2.96 20.16 -11.10
C SER A 319 -1.91 21.13 -11.65
N ASN A 320 -1.55 22.17 -10.89
CA ASN A 320 -0.47 23.12 -11.22
C ASN A 320 0.89 22.71 -10.62
N GLY A 321 1.00 21.49 -10.08
CA GLY A 321 2.21 20.95 -9.50
C GLY A 321 2.49 21.39 -8.06
N ALA A 322 1.69 22.27 -7.45
CA ALA A 322 1.92 22.67 -6.06
C ALA A 322 1.71 21.52 -5.09
N PHE A 323 2.53 21.45 -4.04
CA PHE A 323 2.42 20.46 -2.98
C PHE A 323 2.77 21.03 -1.61
N THR A 324 2.22 20.40 -0.58
CA THR A 324 2.58 20.61 0.81
C THR A 324 2.61 19.24 1.51
N SER A 325 3.70 18.95 2.22
CA SER A 325 3.81 17.71 2.98
C SER A 325 2.83 17.67 4.16
N PRO A 326 2.52 16.49 4.70
CA PRO A 326 2.04 16.37 6.08
C PRO A 326 3.01 17.04 7.05
N PHE A 327 2.63 17.14 8.32
CA PHE A 327 3.55 17.51 9.38
C PHE A 327 4.57 16.39 9.59
N MET A 328 5.85 16.69 9.42
CA MET A 328 6.97 15.76 9.42
C MET A 328 7.82 15.93 10.68
N VAL A 329 8.34 14.87 11.22
CA VAL A 329 9.36 14.91 12.27
C VAL A 329 10.60 15.65 11.73
N PRO A 330 11.22 16.58 12.49
CA PRO A 330 12.43 17.26 12.04
C PRO A 330 13.54 16.29 11.64
N GLY A 331 14.23 16.61 10.54
CA GLY A 331 15.30 15.75 10.02
C GLY A 331 15.61 16.04 8.56
N THR A 332 16.59 15.32 8.03
CA THR A 332 16.92 15.36 6.60
C THR A 332 16.28 14.18 5.87
N TYR A 333 15.66 14.48 4.74
CA TYR A 333 14.89 13.53 3.94
C TYR A 333 15.38 13.49 2.50
N THR A 334 15.27 12.34 1.88
CA THR A 334 15.24 12.24 0.43
C THR A 334 13.84 12.62 -0.04
N GLN A 335 13.75 13.65 -0.86
CA GLN A 335 12.52 14.09 -1.55
C GLN A 335 12.52 13.52 -2.96
N VAL A 336 11.51 12.73 -3.30
CA VAL A 336 11.36 12.08 -4.61
C VAL A 336 10.11 12.60 -5.28
N LEU A 337 10.21 12.89 -6.58
CA LEU A 337 9.07 13.16 -7.44
C LEU A 337 8.76 11.93 -8.29
N TYR A 338 7.49 11.57 -8.31
CA TYR A 338 6.96 10.52 -9.19
C TYR A 338 6.01 11.13 -10.22
N GLN A 339 6.06 10.57 -11.44
CA GLN A 339 5.04 10.68 -12.47
C GLN A 339 4.22 9.39 -12.45
N GLY A 340 2.94 9.47 -12.02
CA GLY A 340 2.26 8.25 -11.60
C GLY A 340 3.03 7.55 -10.48
N GLU A 341 3.52 6.33 -10.75
CA GLU A 341 4.38 5.56 -9.84
C GLU A 341 5.86 5.53 -10.28
N LEU A 342 6.21 6.15 -11.41
CA LEU A 342 7.57 6.20 -11.93
C LEU A 342 8.35 7.34 -11.28
N LYS A 343 9.50 7.02 -10.66
CA LYS A 343 10.43 8.03 -10.14
C LYS A 343 11.05 8.84 -11.28
N VAL A 344 10.89 10.16 -11.23
CA VAL A 344 11.40 11.09 -12.25
C VAL A 344 12.38 12.13 -11.73
N ALA A 345 12.48 12.33 -10.41
CA ALA A 345 13.50 13.17 -9.79
C ALA A 345 13.75 12.80 -8.34
N SER A 346 14.89 13.22 -7.81
CA SER A 346 15.25 13.00 -6.39
C SER A 346 16.24 14.08 -5.92
N LYS A 347 16.05 14.57 -4.70
CA LYS A 347 16.95 15.53 -4.02
C LYS A 347 16.86 15.40 -2.51
N SER A 348 17.73 16.07 -1.79
CA SER A 348 17.66 16.16 -0.32
C SER A 348 16.90 17.42 0.12
N VAL A 349 16.21 17.32 1.26
CA VAL A 349 15.57 18.46 1.94
C VAL A 349 15.67 18.28 3.45
N SER A 350 15.91 19.38 4.17
CA SER A 350 15.93 19.42 5.64
C SER A 350 14.65 20.08 6.16
N VAL A 351 14.08 19.48 7.21
CA VAL A 351 12.86 19.93 7.89
C VAL A 351 13.22 20.32 9.32
N SER A 352 12.83 21.51 9.75
CA SER A 352 13.00 22.00 11.11
C SER A 352 11.65 22.19 11.81
N ALA A 353 11.62 22.00 13.13
CA ALA A 353 10.42 22.17 13.93
C ALA A 353 9.80 23.57 13.75
N GLY A 354 8.48 23.63 13.69
CA GLY A 354 7.70 24.86 13.61
C GLY A 354 7.84 25.63 12.28
N SER A 355 8.55 25.09 11.28
CA SER A 355 8.80 25.78 10.01
C SER A 355 8.27 25.02 8.80
N THR A 356 8.11 25.75 7.70
CA THR A 356 7.85 25.18 6.37
C THR A 356 9.06 25.44 5.47
N ALA A 357 9.79 24.37 5.13
CA ALA A 357 10.88 24.46 4.18
C ALA A 357 10.35 24.62 2.75
N SER A 358 10.92 25.55 1.98
CA SER A 358 10.61 25.69 0.55
C SER A 358 11.51 24.75 -0.25
N SER A 359 10.94 23.82 -1.00
CA SER A 359 11.71 22.83 -1.78
C SER A 359 10.97 22.36 -3.03
N SER A 360 10.99 23.19 -4.08
CA SER A 360 10.48 22.77 -5.39
C SER A 360 11.37 21.69 -6.02
N ILE A 361 10.79 20.84 -6.87
CA ILE A 361 11.48 19.74 -7.54
C ILE A 361 11.04 19.65 -9.00
N ALA A 362 12.01 19.47 -9.89
CA ALA A 362 11.74 19.31 -11.32
C ALA A 362 12.08 17.89 -11.77
N ALA A 363 11.27 17.32 -12.66
CA ALA A 363 11.62 16.06 -13.30
C ALA A 363 12.92 16.24 -14.09
N ASP A 364 13.89 15.37 -13.81
CA ASP A 364 15.22 15.35 -14.42
C ASP A 364 15.45 14.12 -15.31
N SER A 365 14.43 13.26 -15.39
CA SER A 365 14.47 12.04 -16.20
C SER A 365 14.42 12.38 -17.69
N ASP A 366 15.27 11.74 -18.49
CA ASP A 366 15.23 11.80 -19.96
C ASP A 366 13.92 11.27 -20.56
N ILE A 367 13.11 10.56 -19.76
CA ILE A 367 11.75 10.12 -20.10
C ILE A 367 10.82 11.33 -20.28
N THR A 368 10.98 12.36 -19.44
CA THR A 368 10.10 13.54 -19.39
C THR A 368 10.67 14.75 -20.12
N THR A 369 11.96 14.76 -20.43
CA THR A 369 12.65 15.96 -20.94
C THR A 369 12.60 16.12 -22.46
N GLY A 370 12.13 15.10 -23.22
CA GLY A 370 12.06 15.17 -24.68
C GLY A 370 13.41 15.25 -25.43
N LYS A 371 14.52 14.87 -24.78
CA LYS A 371 15.88 14.92 -25.35
C LYS A 371 16.16 13.82 -26.39
N HIS A 372 15.15 13.10 -26.83
CA HIS A 372 15.29 12.01 -27.80
C HIS A 372 14.12 12.01 -28.79
N THR A 373 14.36 11.35 -29.92
CA THR A 373 13.32 11.09 -30.93
C THR A 373 12.87 9.63 -30.80
N SER A 374 11.61 9.44 -30.48
CA SER A 374 11.01 8.11 -30.37
C SER A 374 10.73 7.54 -31.76
N VAL A 375 11.18 6.33 -32.03
CA VAL A 375 10.81 5.55 -33.21
C VAL A 375 9.43 4.93 -32.98
N PHE A 376 9.24 4.33 -31.83
CA PHE A 376 7.94 3.91 -31.32
C PHE A 376 7.96 3.87 -29.80
N ARG A 377 6.76 4.00 -29.21
CA ARG A 377 6.50 3.75 -27.79
C ARG A 377 5.22 2.93 -27.65
N ILE A 378 5.27 1.93 -26.78
CA ILE A 378 4.15 1.06 -26.41
C ILE A 378 3.94 1.24 -24.90
N GLY A 379 2.76 1.71 -24.50
CA GLY A 379 2.45 2.11 -23.12
C GLY A 379 2.97 3.49 -22.76
N ASP A 380 2.78 3.87 -21.52
CA ASP A 380 3.18 5.15 -20.96
C ASP A 380 4.18 4.94 -19.81
N TRP A 381 5.10 5.90 -19.66
CA TRP A 381 6.08 5.90 -18.58
C TRP A 381 5.44 6.44 -17.29
N ASP A 382 4.65 5.62 -16.62
CA ASP A 382 3.94 5.99 -15.37
C ASP A 382 4.16 5.01 -14.21
N GLY A 383 4.98 3.98 -14.41
CA GLY A 383 5.25 2.96 -13.42
C GLY A 383 4.16 1.90 -13.30
N GLN A 384 3.23 1.83 -14.25
CA GLN A 384 2.09 0.92 -14.25
C GLN A 384 1.88 0.27 -15.61
N PRO A 385 1.34 -0.96 -15.69
CA PRO A 385 1.03 -1.61 -16.97
C PRO A 385 -0.28 -1.10 -17.58
N LYS A 386 -0.65 0.14 -17.33
CA LYS A 386 -1.93 0.72 -17.70
C LYS A 386 -2.17 0.66 -19.22
N GLY A 387 -3.37 0.22 -19.60
CA GLY A 387 -3.77 0.10 -21.00
C GLY A 387 -3.36 -1.20 -21.69
N PHE A 388 -2.42 -1.96 -21.15
CA PHE A 388 -2.02 -3.26 -21.71
C PHE A 388 -3.09 -4.33 -21.53
N ARG A 389 -3.02 -5.39 -22.33
CA ARG A 389 -3.91 -6.56 -22.24
C ARG A 389 -3.88 -7.14 -20.82
N ASN A 390 -5.07 -7.36 -20.27
CA ASN A 390 -5.31 -7.82 -18.90
C ASN A 390 -4.98 -6.82 -17.78
N ALA A 391 -4.37 -5.68 -18.05
CA ALA A 391 -3.95 -4.72 -17.03
C ALA A 391 -5.12 -4.15 -16.19
N ALA A 392 -6.28 -3.96 -16.79
CA ALA A 392 -7.47 -3.47 -16.07
C ALA A 392 -7.91 -4.38 -14.92
N ASN A 393 -7.53 -5.66 -14.97
CA ASN A 393 -7.90 -6.68 -14.01
C ASN A 393 -6.73 -7.16 -13.13
N GLN A 394 -5.54 -6.63 -13.32
CA GLN A 394 -4.31 -7.11 -12.66
C GLN A 394 -4.38 -7.16 -11.13
N LEU A 395 -5.17 -6.28 -10.52
CA LEU A 395 -5.29 -6.17 -9.07
C LEU A 395 -6.27 -7.19 -8.47
N ARG A 396 -7.14 -7.78 -9.27
CA ARG A 396 -8.21 -8.67 -8.80
C ARG A 396 -8.18 -10.06 -9.40
N MET A 397 -7.45 -10.22 -10.49
CA MET A 397 -7.45 -11.45 -11.28
C MET A 397 -6.02 -11.87 -11.60
N PRO A 398 -5.39 -12.76 -10.80
CA PRO A 398 -4.15 -13.41 -11.20
C PRO A 398 -4.26 -14.03 -12.60
N PRO A 399 -3.15 -14.19 -13.31
CA PRO A 399 -3.15 -14.68 -14.69
C PRO A 399 -3.86 -16.01 -14.93
N SER A 400 -4.03 -16.84 -13.90
CA SER A 400 -4.78 -18.10 -13.97
C SER A 400 -6.30 -17.94 -13.94
N ASP A 401 -6.83 -16.72 -13.76
CA ASP A 401 -8.27 -16.48 -13.70
C ASP A 401 -8.92 -16.62 -15.08
N LYS A 402 -10.02 -17.39 -15.17
CA LYS A 402 -10.75 -17.63 -16.42
C LYS A 402 -11.37 -16.36 -17.04
N ARG A 403 -11.44 -15.26 -16.29
CA ARG A 403 -11.94 -13.97 -16.79
C ARG A 403 -10.86 -13.16 -17.50
N MET A 404 -9.60 -13.59 -17.43
CA MET A 404 -8.53 -12.98 -18.20
C MET A 404 -8.63 -13.33 -19.67
N ALA A 405 -8.34 -12.38 -20.55
CA ALA A 405 -8.15 -12.65 -21.96
C ALA A 405 -6.93 -13.56 -22.17
N SER A 406 -6.90 -14.26 -23.31
CA SER A 406 -5.79 -15.16 -23.65
C SER A 406 -4.44 -14.44 -23.50
N TRP A 407 -3.50 -15.09 -22.84
CA TRP A 407 -2.14 -14.61 -22.69
C TRP A 407 -1.29 -14.87 -23.94
N GLY A 408 -1.56 -15.94 -24.68
CA GLY A 408 -0.93 -16.47 -25.89
C GLY A 408 0.45 -15.92 -26.22
N PRO A 409 1.22 -16.47 -27.12
CA PRO A 409 2.30 -15.72 -27.74
C PRO A 409 1.71 -14.56 -28.55
N LEU A 410 2.22 -13.34 -28.35
CA LEU A 410 1.67 -12.15 -28.99
C LEU A 410 2.70 -11.52 -29.93
N THR A 411 2.22 -11.10 -31.10
CA THR A 411 2.94 -10.23 -32.03
C THR A 411 2.27 -8.87 -32.04
N TYR A 412 3.01 -7.86 -31.66
CA TYR A 412 2.60 -6.45 -31.71
C TYR A 412 3.18 -5.81 -32.95
N THR A 413 2.34 -5.15 -33.75
CA THR A 413 2.79 -4.43 -34.94
C THR A 413 2.59 -2.93 -34.74
N VAL A 414 3.67 -2.19 -34.66
CA VAL A 414 3.67 -0.73 -34.50
C VAL A 414 2.87 -0.09 -35.64
N GLY A 415 1.96 0.82 -35.29
CA GLY A 415 1.11 1.54 -36.24
C GLY A 415 -0.18 0.80 -36.62
N SER A 416 -0.32 -0.50 -36.29
CA SER A 416 -1.56 -1.25 -36.53
C SER A 416 -2.17 -1.91 -35.31
N SER A 417 -1.35 -2.34 -34.34
CA SER A 417 -1.81 -2.86 -33.06
C SER A 417 -2.11 -1.72 -32.07
N SER A 418 -3.16 -1.92 -31.24
CA SER A 418 -3.46 -1.03 -30.13
C SER A 418 -2.64 -1.38 -28.90
N VAL A 419 -2.52 -0.46 -27.93
CA VAL A 419 -1.82 -0.75 -26.66
C VAL A 419 -2.42 -1.94 -25.93
N GLY A 420 -3.72 -2.17 -26.03
CA GLY A 420 -4.44 -3.33 -25.47
C GLY A 420 -4.10 -4.67 -26.12
N ASP A 421 -3.39 -4.69 -27.23
CA ASP A 421 -2.87 -5.91 -27.87
C ASP A 421 -1.49 -6.31 -27.32
N PHE A 422 -0.81 -5.43 -26.59
CA PHE A 422 0.45 -5.74 -25.94
C PHE A 422 0.21 -6.35 -24.55
N PRO A 423 0.89 -7.45 -24.16
CA PRO A 423 0.65 -8.09 -22.87
C PRO A 423 1.18 -7.23 -21.71
N MET A 424 0.42 -7.16 -20.62
CA MET A 424 0.92 -6.49 -19.41
C MET A 424 2.14 -7.19 -18.79
N ALA A 425 2.31 -8.50 -19.04
CA ALA A 425 3.39 -9.30 -18.49
C ALA A 425 3.83 -10.42 -19.43
N ILE A 426 5.08 -10.85 -19.28
CA ILE A 426 5.58 -12.09 -19.89
C ILE A 426 5.85 -13.11 -18.78
N PHE A 427 5.26 -14.30 -18.92
CA PHE A 427 5.48 -15.48 -18.09
C PHE A 427 6.27 -16.52 -18.88
N LYS A 428 7.38 -17.01 -18.34
CA LYS A 428 8.29 -17.95 -19.03
C LYS A 428 7.58 -19.18 -19.58
N ALA A 429 6.62 -19.72 -18.81
CA ALA A 429 5.91 -20.94 -19.16
C ALA A 429 4.60 -20.72 -19.93
N VAL A 430 4.19 -19.46 -20.19
CA VAL A 430 2.85 -19.16 -20.72
C VAL A 430 2.88 -18.45 -22.07
N ASN A 431 3.49 -17.26 -22.13
CA ASN A 431 3.40 -16.36 -23.29
C ASN A 431 4.75 -15.80 -23.74
N ASN A 432 5.81 -16.52 -23.48
CA ASN A 432 7.18 -16.18 -23.86
C ASN A 432 7.51 -16.75 -25.25
N PRO A 433 8.03 -15.95 -26.18
CA PRO A 433 8.35 -14.52 -26.13
C PRO A 433 7.22 -13.60 -26.63
N VAL A 434 7.41 -12.29 -26.45
CA VAL A 434 6.66 -11.24 -27.15
C VAL A 434 7.46 -10.73 -28.33
N THR A 435 6.80 -10.57 -29.49
CA THR A 435 7.41 -10.08 -30.72
C THR A 435 6.86 -8.70 -31.06
N ILE A 436 7.73 -7.73 -31.34
CA ILE A 436 7.37 -6.39 -31.82
C ILE A 436 7.87 -6.26 -33.26
N LYS A 437 6.95 -5.97 -34.19
CA LYS A 437 7.25 -5.63 -35.58
C LYS A 437 7.06 -4.15 -35.79
N PHE A 438 7.98 -3.52 -36.48
CA PHE A 438 7.90 -2.10 -36.81
C PHE A 438 8.57 -1.83 -38.16
N ASN A 439 8.18 -0.74 -38.83
CA ASN A 439 8.71 -0.35 -40.12
C ASN A 439 9.56 0.90 -39.96
N LEU A 440 10.71 0.92 -40.58
CA LEU A 440 11.58 2.09 -40.68
C LEU A 440 11.54 2.63 -42.12
N PRO A 441 11.19 3.91 -42.31
CA PRO A 441 11.17 4.54 -43.62
C PRO A 441 12.61 4.66 -44.20
N SER A 442 13.59 4.76 -43.33
CA SER A 442 15.02 4.80 -43.68
C SER A 442 15.86 4.12 -42.61
N ALA A 443 17.05 3.68 -42.94
CA ALA A 443 17.98 3.10 -42.00
C ALA A 443 18.38 4.12 -40.93
N ILE A 444 18.49 3.66 -39.68
CA ILE A 444 19.02 4.46 -38.57
C ILE A 444 20.53 4.29 -38.57
N SER A 445 21.26 5.34 -38.98
CA SER A 445 22.72 5.35 -39.03
C SER A 445 23.37 5.62 -37.67
N THR A 446 22.63 6.15 -36.72
CA THR A 446 23.08 6.45 -35.35
C THR A 446 22.78 5.31 -34.39
N GLN A 447 23.29 5.42 -33.16
CA GLN A 447 22.95 4.50 -32.11
C GLN A 447 21.49 4.66 -31.68
N ALA A 448 20.69 3.59 -31.76
CA ALA A 448 19.36 3.52 -31.16
C ALA A 448 19.40 2.87 -29.77
N THR A 449 18.46 3.24 -28.93
CA THR A 449 18.30 2.68 -27.59
C THR A 449 16.89 2.06 -27.47
N LEU A 450 16.82 0.79 -27.09
CA LEU A 450 15.59 0.18 -26.63
C LEU A 450 15.52 0.30 -25.11
N ARG A 451 14.44 0.85 -24.63
CA ARG A 451 14.14 1.02 -23.20
C ARG A 451 12.91 0.20 -22.84
N ILE A 452 13.04 -0.64 -21.80
CA ILE A 452 11.96 -1.48 -21.28
C ILE A 452 11.77 -1.10 -19.82
N GLY A 453 10.61 -0.55 -19.49
CA GLY A 453 10.17 -0.32 -18.10
C GLY A 453 9.55 -1.58 -17.52
N THR A 454 9.92 -1.92 -16.30
CA THR A 454 9.30 -3.02 -15.55
C THR A 454 8.79 -2.51 -14.21
N THR A 455 7.59 -2.94 -13.82
CA THR A 455 6.99 -2.56 -12.53
C THR A 455 7.29 -3.59 -11.45
N LEU A 456 7.18 -4.86 -11.79
CA LEU A 456 7.42 -6.00 -10.91
C LEU A 456 8.14 -7.10 -11.66
N ALA A 457 8.87 -7.94 -10.91
CA ALA A 457 9.45 -9.18 -11.41
C ALA A 457 9.31 -10.28 -10.36
N PHE A 458 9.09 -11.51 -10.81
CA PHE A 458 8.93 -12.68 -9.94
C PHE A 458 9.90 -13.79 -10.35
N ALA A 459 10.36 -14.56 -9.37
CA ALA A 459 11.27 -15.70 -9.54
C ALA A 459 12.51 -15.36 -10.39
N SER A 460 13.10 -14.18 -10.15
CA SER A 460 14.26 -13.63 -10.87
C SER A 460 14.02 -13.45 -12.38
N GLY A 461 12.77 -13.28 -12.80
CA GLY A 461 12.41 -12.98 -14.19
C GLY A 461 13.07 -11.69 -14.66
N ARG A 462 13.69 -11.73 -15.85
CA ARG A 462 14.42 -10.59 -16.43
C ARG A 462 14.32 -10.61 -17.94
N PRO A 463 14.37 -9.43 -18.59
CA PRO A 463 14.30 -9.36 -20.04
C PRO A 463 15.56 -9.93 -20.72
N GLN A 464 15.35 -10.62 -21.83
CA GLN A 464 16.34 -10.87 -22.87
C GLN A 464 15.79 -10.36 -24.18
N VAL A 465 16.59 -9.57 -24.90
CA VAL A 465 16.19 -8.95 -26.16
C VAL A 465 16.98 -9.54 -27.30
N THR A 466 16.30 -9.84 -28.41
CA THR A 466 16.91 -10.25 -29.67
C THR A 466 16.46 -9.33 -30.81
N ILE A 467 17.39 -8.82 -31.60
CA ILE A 467 17.16 -7.97 -32.76
C ILE A 467 18.17 -8.37 -33.83
N GLY A 468 17.72 -9.02 -34.91
CA GLY A 468 18.62 -9.59 -35.89
C GLY A 468 19.61 -10.55 -35.26
N SER A 469 20.90 -10.30 -35.44
CA SER A 469 21.99 -11.07 -34.81
C SER A 469 22.34 -10.61 -33.39
N PHE A 470 21.78 -9.49 -32.93
CA PHE A 470 22.06 -8.97 -31.60
C PHE A 470 21.17 -9.66 -30.55
N LYS A 471 21.82 -10.16 -29.49
CA LYS A 471 21.13 -10.76 -28.34
C LYS A 471 21.76 -10.26 -27.04
N LYS A 472 20.91 -9.75 -26.11
CA LYS A 472 21.38 -9.29 -24.82
C LYS A 472 20.39 -9.68 -23.71
N ALA A 473 20.91 -10.35 -22.68
CA ALA A 473 20.23 -10.55 -21.41
C ALA A 473 20.55 -9.38 -20.45
N PHE A 474 19.58 -9.00 -19.65
CA PHE A 474 19.75 -8.00 -18.59
C PHE A 474 19.85 -8.67 -17.23
N ASP A 475 20.35 -7.94 -16.24
CA ASP A 475 20.49 -8.46 -14.88
C ASP A 475 19.12 -8.71 -14.23
N ALA A 476 19.08 -9.67 -13.33
CA ALA A 476 17.89 -9.91 -12.51
C ALA A 476 17.66 -8.72 -11.56
N PRO A 477 16.39 -8.40 -11.24
CA PRO A 477 16.11 -7.40 -10.23
C PRO A 477 16.66 -7.84 -8.87
N VAL A 478 17.08 -6.88 -8.05
CA VAL A 478 17.65 -7.15 -6.72
C VAL A 478 16.60 -7.77 -5.79
N LYS A 479 15.34 -7.35 -5.93
CA LYS A 479 14.20 -7.86 -5.16
C LYS A 479 13.04 -8.22 -6.08
N ILE A 480 12.13 -9.07 -5.61
CA ILE A 480 11.02 -9.63 -6.40
C ILE A 480 10.11 -8.53 -6.97
N ASP A 481 9.88 -7.47 -6.22
CA ASP A 481 9.02 -6.34 -6.56
C ASP A 481 9.79 -5.13 -7.09
N SER A 482 11.04 -5.33 -7.50
CA SER A 482 11.88 -4.22 -7.97
C SER A 482 11.29 -3.58 -9.22
N ARG A 483 11.05 -2.30 -9.15
CA ARG A 483 10.72 -1.45 -10.28
C ARG A 483 12.01 -1.02 -10.97
N GLY A 484 12.02 -1.00 -12.30
CA GLY A 484 13.22 -0.63 -13.00
C GLY A 484 13.00 -0.27 -14.45
N VAL A 485 13.95 0.47 -14.99
CA VAL A 485 14.06 0.77 -16.42
C VAL A 485 15.31 0.09 -16.97
N THR A 486 15.09 -0.91 -17.80
CA THR A 486 16.17 -1.64 -18.49
C THR A 486 16.47 -0.96 -19.81
N ARG A 487 17.73 -0.64 -20.06
CA ARG A 487 18.19 0.03 -21.27
C ARG A 487 19.24 -0.79 -21.99
N GLY A 488 19.12 -0.83 -23.30
CA GLY A 488 20.15 -1.40 -24.18
C GLY A 488 20.43 -0.47 -25.34
N ALA A 489 21.72 -0.20 -25.57
CA ALA A 489 22.17 0.60 -26.71
C ALA A 489 22.58 -0.33 -27.85
N TYR A 490 22.08 -0.08 -29.05
CA TYR A 490 22.26 -0.90 -30.24
C TYR A 490 22.89 -0.06 -31.35
N ARG A 491 23.95 -0.59 -31.99
CA ARG A 491 24.58 0.02 -33.17
C ARG A 491 24.25 -0.77 -34.43
N GLY A 492 24.09 -0.08 -35.53
CA GLY A 492 23.76 -0.69 -36.83
C GLY A 492 22.35 -1.28 -36.84
N PHE A 493 21.47 -0.71 -36.03
CA PHE A 493 20.10 -1.14 -35.84
C PHE A 493 19.19 -0.50 -36.88
N GLY A 494 18.43 -1.33 -37.56
CA GLY A 494 17.37 -0.90 -38.45
C GLY A 494 17.81 -0.63 -39.86
N GLU A 495 17.78 -1.66 -40.68
CA GLU A 495 17.67 -1.48 -42.11
C GLU A 495 16.30 -0.87 -42.45
N ALA A 496 16.21 -0.12 -43.55
CA ALA A 496 14.94 0.33 -44.09
C ALA A 496 13.99 -0.86 -44.29
N GLY A 497 12.72 -0.70 -43.91
CA GLY A 497 11.73 -1.78 -44.03
C GLY A 497 11.31 -2.39 -42.69
N THR A 498 10.76 -3.59 -42.72
CA THR A 498 10.24 -4.27 -41.54
C THR A 498 11.31 -4.84 -40.64
N ASN A 499 11.33 -4.41 -39.39
CA ASN A 499 12.23 -4.88 -38.35
C ASN A 499 11.47 -5.64 -37.27
N THR A 500 12.15 -6.54 -36.58
CA THR A 500 11.56 -7.36 -35.53
C THR A 500 12.42 -7.33 -34.25
N ILE A 501 11.77 -7.05 -33.13
CA ILE A 501 12.32 -7.19 -31.78
C ILE A 501 11.62 -8.35 -31.09
N THR A 502 12.38 -9.23 -30.48
CA THR A 502 11.85 -10.27 -29.59
C THR A 502 12.27 -9.98 -28.17
N ILE A 503 11.32 -9.96 -27.26
CA ILE A 503 11.54 -9.81 -25.81
C ILE A 503 11.15 -11.12 -25.14
N GLU A 504 12.11 -11.74 -24.47
CA GLU A 504 11.94 -12.99 -23.73
C GLU A 504 12.08 -12.74 -22.23
N VAL A 505 11.37 -13.49 -21.41
CA VAL A 505 11.69 -13.60 -19.98
C VAL A 505 12.62 -14.79 -19.76
N ILE A 506 13.76 -14.52 -19.13
CA ILE A 506 14.74 -15.54 -18.72
C ILE A 506 14.98 -15.48 -17.23
N SER A 507 15.41 -16.58 -16.62
CA SER A 507 15.78 -16.68 -15.22
C SER A 507 16.54 -17.94 -14.94
N GLY A 508 17.38 -17.95 -13.90
CA GLY A 508 17.94 -19.17 -13.29
C GLY A 508 16.97 -19.91 -12.38
N SER A 509 15.83 -19.26 -12.00
CA SER A 509 14.82 -19.89 -11.15
C SER A 509 13.81 -20.71 -11.97
N SER A 510 13.06 -21.58 -11.29
CA SER A 510 11.98 -22.37 -11.87
C SER A 510 10.65 -22.02 -11.16
N GLY A 511 9.55 -22.30 -11.83
CA GLY A 511 8.19 -22.16 -11.33
C GLY A 511 7.22 -22.71 -12.36
N ALA A 512 6.01 -23.05 -11.96
CA ALA A 512 5.01 -23.64 -12.83
C ALA A 512 4.04 -22.57 -13.38
N ASP A 513 3.75 -22.62 -14.66
CA ASP A 513 2.73 -21.80 -15.34
C ASP A 513 2.79 -20.31 -14.94
N PHE A 514 1.74 -19.79 -14.34
CA PHE A 514 1.63 -18.39 -13.92
C PHE A 514 2.49 -18.02 -12.70
N LEU A 515 3.06 -18.98 -12.00
CA LEU A 515 4.09 -18.79 -10.99
C LEU A 515 5.50 -18.98 -11.57
N SER A 516 5.63 -19.16 -12.89
CA SER A 516 6.94 -19.17 -13.56
C SER A 516 7.60 -17.79 -13.53
N PRO A 517 8.91 -17.72 -13.76
CA PRO A 517 9.60 -16.45 -13.90
C PRO A 517 8.86 -15.49 -14.83
N ASN A 518 8.65 -14.27 -14.37
CA ASN A 518 7.91 -13.26 -15.11
C ASN A 518 8.36 -11.85 -14.74
N PHE A 519 7.97 -10.89 -15.56
CA PHE A 519 7.98 -9.47 -15.23
C PHE A 519 6.78 -8.76 -15.87
N ILE A 520 6.39 -7.65 -15.26
CA ILE A 520 5.29 -6.80 -15.69
C ILE A 520 5.87 -5.55 -16.34
N PHE A 521 5.33 -5.17 -17.49
CA PHE A 521 5.75 -3.98 -18.23
C PHE A 521 5.17 -2.69 -17.63
N ASP A 522 5.94 -1.61 -17.72
CA ASP A 522 5.49 -0.23 -17.65
C ASP A 522 5.34 0.33 -19.08
N ALA A 523 6.45 0.40 -19.82
CA ALA A 523 6.46 0.80 -21.22
C ALA A 523 7.62 0.16 -21.98
N VAL A 524 7.52 0.15 -23.31
CA VAL A 524 8.60 -0.24 -24.21
C VAL A 524 8.80 0.86 -25.26
N GLU A 525 10.01 1.37 -25.40
CA GLU A 525 10.32 2.45 -26.33
C GLU A 525 11.64 2.22 -27.05
N LEU A 526 11.63 2.37 -28.36
CA LEU A 526 12.82 2.49 -29.19
C LEU A 526 13.01 3.95 -29.57
N PHE A 527 14.19 4.47 -29.32
CA PHE A 527 14.51 5.87 -29.61
C PHE A 527 15.97 6.08 -29.96
N HIS A 528 16.29 7.25 -30.53
CA HIS A 528 17.66 7.74 -30.69
C HIS A 528 17.78 9.17 -30.16
N TYR A 529 18.96 9.52 -29.65
CA TYR A 529 19.22 10.89 -29.25
C TYR A 529 19.39 11.78 -30.46
N ILE A 530 18.90 13.01 -30.36
CA ILE A 530 19.14 14.05 -31.37
C ILE A 530 20.64 14.38 -31.32
N ASP A 531 21.34 14.28 -32.46
CA ASP A 531 22.77 14.63 -32.53
C ASP A 531 23.01 16.03 -31.99
N GLN A 532 24.03 16.23 -31.17
CA GLN A 532 24.35 17.53 -30.57
C GLN A 532 24.54 18.62 -31.63
N VAL A 533 24.99 18.25 -32.83
CA VAL A 533 25.10 19.16 -34.00
C VAL A 533 23.74 19.67 -34.46
N GLN A 534 22.69 18.83 -34.42
CA GLN A 534 21.32 19.29 -34.76
C GLN A 534 20.69 20.11 -33.63
N GLN A 535 21.03 19.83 -32.36
CA GLN A 535 20.60 20.68 -31.24
C GLN A 535 21.14 22.13 -31.33
N GLU A 536 22.39 22.30 -31.71
CA GLU A 536 22.96 23.64 -31.92
C GLU A 536 22.33 24.37 -33.11
N VAL A 537 21.92 23.66 -34.15
CA VAL A 537 21.22 24.26 -35.31
C VAL A 537 19.80 24.67 -34.94
N MET A 538 19.06 23.86 -34.15
CA MET A 538 17.71 24.23 -33.68
C MET A 538 17.72 25.41 -32.71
N LEU A 539 18.76 25.54 -31.89
CA LEU A 539 18.91 26.68 -30.97
C LEU A 539 19.38 27.94 -31.66
N LYS A 540 19.94 27.86 -32.90
CA LYS A 540 20.43 28.99 -33.68
C LYS A 540 19.48 29.48 -34.78
N THR A 541 18.34 28.78 -35.01
CA THR A 541 17.29 29.27 -35.89
C THR A 541 16.41 30.27 -35.15
N PRO A 542 16.43 31.57 -35.45
CA PRO A 542 15.52 32.53 -34.84
C PRO A 542 14.09 32.15 -35.23
N SER A 543 13.19 32.11 -34.26
CA SER A 543 11.75 32.12 -34.52
C SER A 543 11.47 33.32 -35.42
N GLN A 544 11.11 33.10 -36.68
CA GLN A 544 10.62 34.18 -37.55
C GLN A 544 9.33 34.74 -36.97
N PRO A 545 9.12 36.08 -37.13
CA PRO A 545 8.07 36.86 -36.47
C PRO A 545 6.65 36.47 -36.87
#